data_cba2c5867fa246a7ca4d0fa0517453f0
#
_entry.id   cba2c5867fa246a7ca4d0fa0517453f0
#
_cell.length_a   1.000
_cell.length_b   1.000
_cell.length_c   1.000
_cell.angle_alpha   90.00
_cell.angle_beta   90.00
_cell.angle_gamma   90.00
#
_symmetry.space_group_name_H-M   'P 1'
#
loop_
_entity.id
_entity.type
_entity.pdbx_description
1 polymer ?
#
loop_
_entity_poly.entity_id
_entity_poly.type
_entity_poly.pdbx_seq_one_letter_code
_entity_poly.pdbx_strand_id
1 'polypeptide(L)'
;MGDEPNVYVTSSTPNASFHLGLSPDVVINSSIYGASAGVESILCETPTVFIDRDNLDKSIFHKSKSSEFIYNSIEDAWGSIEESMINSETRNFGSWNDIIDLLDPFRDGRAMERVCNYLSRINQELKSGLSREKALFLIAEEYKDKWGQDKIINT
;
A
#
# COMPACT_ATOMS: atom_id res chain seq x y z
N MET A 1 15.78 -17.60 -19.60
CA MET A 1 14.46 -17.43 -18.98
C MET A 1 13.50 -17.02 -20.08
N GLY A 2 12.61 -17.86 -20.52
CA GLY A 2 11.69 -17.45 -21.57
C GLY A 2 10.96 -18.53 -22.34
N ASP A 3 11.15 -19.79 -22.05
CA ASP A 3 10.49 -20.87 -22.80
C ASP A 3 9.46 -21.69 -22.00
N GLU A 4 9.09 -21.23 -20.80
CA GLU A 4 7.95 -21.81 -20.07
C GLU A 4 6.66 -21.24 -20.65
N PRO A 5 5.74 -22.09 -21.15
CA PRO A 5 4.60 -21.68 -21.99
C PRO A 5 3.59 -20.75 -21.30
N ASN A 6 3.72 -20.50 -20.02
CA ASN A 6 2.79 -19.64 -19.24
C ASN A 6 3.51 -18.54 -18.43
N VAL A 7 4.77 -18.24 -18.75
CA VAL A 7 5.51 -17.18 -18.05
C VAL A 7 5.71 -15.99 -19.00
N TYR A 8 5.16 -14.84 -18.60
CA TYR A 8 5.33 -13.58 -19.32
C TYR A 8 6.21 -12.65 -18.51
N VAL A 9 7.32 -12.21 -19.10
CA VAL A 9 8.20 -11.20 -18.51
C VAL A 9 7.90 -9.87 -19.20
N THR A 10 7.36 -8.92 -18.45
CA THR A 10 7.09 -7.58 -18.97
C THR A 10 8.31 -6.69 -18.86
N SER A 11 8.52 -5.82 -19.85
CA SER A 11 9.48 -4.72 -19.71
C SER A 11 9.01 -3.74 -18.64
N SER A 12 9.95 -3.15 -17.88
CA SER A 12 9.63 -2.09 -16.93
C SER A 12 9.01 -0.88 -17.67
N THR A 13 7.76 -0.59 -17.38
CA THR A 13 7.07 0.62 -17.84
C THR A 13 6.54 1.39 -16.62
N PRO A 14 6.39 2.73 -16.68
CA PRO A 14 5.97 3.53 -15.54
C PRO A 14 4.61 3.12 -14.92
N ASN A 15 3.76 2.44 -15.66
CA ASN A 15 2.40 2.05 -15.22
C ASN A 15 2.22 0.52 -15.20
N ALA A 16 3.31 -0.27 -15.29
CA ALA A 16 3.19 -1.72 -15.41
C ALA A 16 2.53 -2.36 -14.19
N SER A 17 2.87 -1.91 -12.99
CA SER A 17 2.30 -2.45 -11.74
C SER A 17 0.80 -2.24 -11.64
N PHE A 18 0.31 -1.05 -11.97
CA PHE A 18 -1.12 -0.74 -11.93
C PHE A 18 -1.90 -1.59 -12.96
N HIS A 19 -1.45 -1.62 -14.21
CA HIS A 19 -2.13 -2.42 -15.25
C HIS A 19 -2.10 -3.92 -14.97
N LEU A 20 -0.99 -4.41 -14.43
CA LEU A 20 -0.88 -5.81 -14.02
C LEU A 20 -1.73 -6.12 -12.79
N GLY A 21 -1.90 -5.18 -11.86
CA GLY A 21 -2.75 -5.33 -10.69
C GLY A 21 -4.24 -5.46 -10.99
N LEU A 22 -4.71 -5.07 -12.18
CA LEU A 22 -6.13 -5.13 -12.56
C LEU A 22 -6.55 -6.46 -13.21
N SER A 23 -5.63 -7.34 -13.54
CA SER A 23 -5.91 -8.49 -14.41
C SER A 23 -5.75 -9.87 -13.74
N PRO A 24 -4.90 -10.07 -12.75
CA PRO A 24 -4.67 -11.38 -12.17
C PRO A 24 -5.71 -11.74 -11.11
N ASP A 25 -5.90 -13.04 -10.90
CA ASP A 25 -6.70 -13.55 -9.80
C ASP A 25 -6.04 -13.33 -8.45
N VAL A 26 -4.69 -13.36 -8.41
CA VAL A 26 -3.87 -13.13 -7.21
C VAL A 26 -2.57 -12.43 -7.58
N VAL A 27 -2.15 -11.48 -6.76
CA VAL A 27 -0.84 -10.82 -6.84
C VAL A 27 0.07 -11.33 -5.72
N ILE A 28 1.28 -11.76 -6.07
CA ILE A 28 2.34 -12.06 -5.11
C ILE A 28 3.33 -10.90 -5.09
N ASN A 29 3.40 -10.18 -3.98
CA ASN A 29 4.40 -9.12 -3.80
C ASN A 29 5.59 -9.68 -3.02
N SER A 30 6.76 -9.69 -3.67
CA SER A 30 7.99 -10.30 -3.15
C SER A 30 8.63 -9.55 -1.97
N SER A 31 8.04 -8.45 -1.52
CA SER A 31 8.53 -7.68 -0.36
C SER A 31 7.38 -6.95 0.30
N ILE A 32 7.41 -6.92 1.64
CA ILE A 32 6.49 -6.10 2.43
C ILE A 32 7.04 -4.68 2.65
N TYR A 33 8.33 -4.47 2.40
CA TYR A 33 8.98 -3.17 2.50
C TYR A 33 9.00 -2.49 1.13
N GLY A 34 8.51 -1.25 1.07
CA GLY A 34 8.43 -0.50 -0.19
C GLY A 34 7.44 -1.09 -1.20
N ALA A 35 6.42 -1.76 -0.72
CA ALA A 35 5.45 -2.56 -1.46
C ALA A 35 4.45 -1.75 -2.31
N SER A 36 4.89 -0.72 -3.05
CA SER A 36 3.98 0.14 -3.84
C SER A 36 3.11 -0.65 -4.81
N ALA A 37 3.65 -1.63 -5.52
CA ALA A 37 2.89 -2.50 -6.42
C ALA A 37 1.83 -3.33 -5.69
N GLY A 38 2.15 -3.85 -4.50
CA GLY A 38 1.18 -4.55 -3.65
C GLY A 38 0.07 -3.62 -3.14
N VAL A 39 0.42 -2.39 -2.74
CA VAL A 39 -0.57 -1.36 -2.34
C VAL A 39 -1.50 -1.00 -3.51
N GLU A 40 -0.94 -0.81 -4.70
CA GLU A 40 -1.73 -0.53 -5.91
C GLU A 40 -2.71 -1.68 -6.20
N SER A 41 -2.27 -2.93 -6.07
CA SER A 41 -3.13 -4.10 -6.26
C SER A 41 -4.24 -4.18 -5.21
N ILE A 42 -3.92 -3.93 -3.93
CA ILE A 42 -4.91 -3.85 -2.85
C ILE A 42 -5.96 -2.77 -3.13
N LEU A 43 -5.53 -1.58 -3.57
CA LEU A 43 -6.45 -0.48 -3.91
C LEU A 43 -7.32 -0.78 -5.13
N CYS A 44 -6.89 -1.72 -5.99
CA CYS A 44 -7.69 -2.28 -7.10
C CYS A 44 -8.58 -3.44 -6.66
N GLU A 45 -8.62 -3.76 -5.35
CA GLU A 45 -9.38 -4.89 -4.78
C GLU A 45 -8.91 -6.27 -5.31
N THR A 46 -7.68 -6.35 -5.82
CA THR A 46 -7.09 -7.60 -6.29
C THR A 46 -6.51 -8.36 -5.10
N PRO A 47 -6.84 -9.65 -4.92
CA PRO A 47 -6.26 -10.49 -3.90
C PRO A 47 -4.74 -10.41 -3.92
N THR A 48 -4.13 -10.08 -2.78
CA THR A 48 -2.69 -9.81 -2.72
C THR A 48 -2.07 -10.55 -1.54
N VAL A 49 -0.98 -11.24 -1.76
CA VAL A 49 -0.15 -11.85 -0.72
C VAL A 49 1.23 -11.22 -0.69
N PHE A 50 1.82 -11.14 0.49
CA PHE A 50 3.14 -10.55 0.69
C PHE A 50 4.15 -11.59 1.14
N ILE A 51 5.41 -11.40 0.72
CA ILE A 51 6.54 -12.18 1.22
C ILE A 51 7.36 -11.28 2.13
N ASP A 52 7.44 -11.63 3.41
CA ASP A 52 8.25 -10.95 4.42
C ASP A 52 9.42 -11.84 4.85
N ARG A 53 10.50 -11.81 4.06
CA ARG A 53 11.73 -12.57 4.33
C ARG A 53 12.53 -12.02 5.51
N ASP A 54 12.35 -10.74 5.81
CA ASP A 54 13.16 -9.99 6.77
C ASP A 54 12.47 -9.83 8.13
N ASN A 55 11.25 -10.39 8.28
CA ASN A 55 10.42 -10.30 9.48
C ASN A 55 10.23 -8.85 9.96
N LEU A 56 9.71 -8.01 9.08
CA LEU A 56 9.48 -6.58 9.31
C LEU A 56 8.19 -6.34 10.11
N ASP A 57 8.17 -6.76 11.36
CA ASP A 57 7.04 -6.74 12.30
C ASP A 57 6.40 -5.35 12.52
N LYS A 58 7.12 -4.27 12.17
CA LYS A 58 6.61 -2.88 12.23
C LYS A 58 5.81 -2.47 11.01
N SER A 59 5.73 -3.29 9.97
CA SER A 59 4.93 -2.98 8.79
C SER A 59 3.44 -2.84 9.17
N ILE A 60 2.75 -1.89 8.52
CA ILE A 60 1.31 -1.68 8.69
C ILE A 60 0.51 -2.95 8.35
N PHE A 61 1.01 -3.76 7.42
CA PHE A 61 0.35 -4.99 6.99
C PHE A 61 0.24 -6.03 8.10
N HIS A 62 1.21 -6.09 9.03
CA HIS A 62 1.14 -6.98 10.20
C HIS A 62 0.05 -6.58 11.21
N LYS A 63 -0.50 -5.37 11.11
CA LYS A 63 -1.60 -4.90 11.95
C LYS A 63 -2.98 -5.26 11.39
N SER A 64 -3.02 -5.73 10.16
CA SER A 64 -4.24 -6.15 9.49
C SER A 64 -4.74 -7.49 10.03
N LYS A 65 -6.05 -7.72 9.99
CA LYS A 65 -6.67 -9.04 10.17
C LYS A 65 -6.23 -10.02 9.08
N SER A 66 -5.82 -9.51 7.94
CA SER A 66 -5.32 -10.26 6.79
C SER A 66 -3.81 -10.53 6.86
N SER A 67 -3.16 -10.34 8.03
CA SER A 67 -1.74 -10.65 8.22
C SER A 67 -1.41 -12.14 8.01
N GLU A 68 -2.40 -13.02 8.01
CA GLU A 68 -2.28 -14.42 7.60
C GLU A 68 -1.84 -14.61 6.13
N PHE A 69 -2.01 -13.59 5.28
CA PHE A 69 -1.55 -13.58 3.89
C PHE A 69 -0.14 -12.98 3.73
N ILE A 70 0.62 -12.90 4.83
CA ILE A 70 2.04 -12.57 4.84
C ILE A 70 2.82 -13.86 5.08
N TYR A 71 3.69 -14.23 4.16
CA TYR A 71 4.46 -15.47 4.17
C TYR A 71 5.95 -15.17 4.24
N ASN A 72 6.73 -16.07 4.82
CA ASN A 72 8.18 -15.93 4.89
C ASN A 72 8.88 -16.44 3.62
N SER A 73 8.19 -17.26 2.82
CA SER A 73 8.72 -17.82 1.58
C SER A 73 7.69 -17.77 0.45
N ILE A 74 8.17 -17.85 -0.79
CA ILE A 74 7.30 -17.94 -1.95
C ILE A 74 6.62 -19.31 -2.03
N GLU A 75 7.28 -20.34 -1.53
CA GLU A 75 6.79 -21.71 -1.49
C GLU A 75 5.54 -21.82 -0.61
N ASP A 76 5.58 -21.20 0.59
CA ASP A 76 4.44 -21.18 1.51
C ASP A 76 3.27 -20.37 0.93
N ALA A 77 3.57 -19.22 0.32
CA ALA A 77 2.55 -18.41 -0.35
C ALA A 77 1.88 -19.17 -1.50
N TRP A 78 2.67 -19.86 -2.31
CA TRP A 78 2.16 -20.64 -3.44
C TRP A 78 1.29 -21.79 -2.97
N GLY A 79 1.70 -22.54 -1.96
CA GLY A 79 0.88 -23.63 -1.38
C GLY A 79 -0.47 -23.14 -0.88
N SER A 80 -0.51 -21.97 -0.22
CA SER A 80 -1.76 -21.37 0.24
C SER A 80 -2.65 -20.90 -0.93
N ILE A 81 -2.07 -20.36 -2.01
CA ILE A 81 -2.81 -20.00 -3.21
C ILE A 81 -3.43 -21.23 -3.88
N GLU A 82 -2.66 -22.30 -4.05
CA GLU A 82 -3.17 -23.55 -4.62
C GLU A 82 -4.33 -24.13 -3.81
N GLU A 83 -4.20 -24.15 -2.49
CA GLU A 83 -5.26 -24.60 -1.59
C GLU A 83 -6.53 -23.73 -1.72
N SER A 84 -6.35 -22.43 -1.79
CA SER A 84 -7.44 -21.46 -1.98
C SER A 84 -8.17 -21.69 -3.31
N MET A 85 -7.44 -21.93 -4.40
CA MET A 85 -8.02 -22.20 -5.71
C MET A 85 -8.82 -23.50 -5.75
N ILE A 86 -8.38 -24.53 -5.03
CA ILE A 86 -9.08 -25.82 -4.96
C ILE A 86 -10.36 -25.72 -4.14
N ASN A 87 -10.32 -25.00 -3.03
CA ASN A 87 -11.38 -24.98 -2.04
C ASN A 87 -12.42 -23.88 -2.26
N SER A 88 -12.57 -23.26 -3.38
CA SER A 88 -13.62 -22.28 -3.79
C SER A 88 -14.33 -21.43 -2.69
N GLU A 89 -14.08 -21.69 -1.40
CA GLU A 89 -14.77 -21.11 -0.25
C GLU A 89 -14.06 -19.87 0.34
N THR A 90 -12.87 -19.54 -0.14
CA THR A 90 -12.07 -18.44 0.44
C THR A 90 -12.46 -17.11 -0.18
N ARG A 91 -13.66 -16.62 0.16
CA ARG A 91 -14.18 -15.31 -0.30
C ARG A 91 -13.33 -14.11 0.05
N ASN A 92 -12.38 -14.23 0.98
CA ASN A 92 -11.56 -13.14 1.46
C ASN A 92 -10.06 -13.37 1.32
N PHE A 93 -9.63 -14.37 0.54
CA PHE A 93 -8.22 -14.66 0.33
C PHE A 93 -7.48 -13.41 -0.21
N GLY A 94 -6.39 -13.03 0.45
CA GLY A 94 -5.59 -11.87 0.05
C GLY A 94 -6.33 -10.52 0.11
N SER A 95 -7.42 -10.42 0.89
CA SER A 95 -8.19 -9.18 1.06
C SER A 95 -7.60 -8.32 2.19
N TRP A 96 -7.42 -7.03 1.92
CA TRP A 96 -6.85 -6.06 2.86
C TRP A 96 -7.81 -4.92 3.19
N ASN A 97 -9.11 -5.18 3.14
CA ASN A 97 -10.16 -4.18 3.30
C ASN A 97 -10.08 -3.41 4.62
N ASP A 98 -9.57 -4.03 5.69
CA ASP A 98 -9.48 -3.43 7.01
C ASP A 98 -8.37 -2.37 7.14
N ILE A 99 -7.40 -2.34 6.20
CA ILE A 99 -6.34 -1.34 6.19
C ILE A 99 -6.40 -0.39 4.98
N ILE A 100 -7.35 -0.56 4.07
CA ILE A 100 -7.47 0.31 2.88
C ILE A 100 -7.60 1.78 3.29
N ASP A 101 -8.41 2.08 4.31
CA ASP A 101 -8.59 3.45 4.80
C ASP A 101 -7.33 4.05 5.45
N LEU A 102 -6.39 3.20 5.89
CA LEU A 102 -5.08 3.65 6.35
C LEU A 102 -4.11 3.90 5.18
N LEU A 103 -4.26 3.16 4.09
CA LEU A 103 -3.44 3.31 2.87
C LEU A 103 -3.88 4.51 2.04
N ASP A 104 -5.18 4.69 1.87
CA ASP A 104 -5.79 5.83 1.16
C ASP A 104 -7.04 6.33 1.90
N PRO A 105 -6.86 7.17 2.94
CA PRO A 105 -7.96 7.59 3.80
C PRO A 105 -9.00 8.50 3.12
N PHE A 106 -8.70 9.02 1.95
CA PHE A 106 -9.59 9.93 1.22
C PHE A 106 -10.25 9.29 0.00
N ARG A 107 -9.56 8.38 -0.67
CA ARG A 107 -10.03 7.65 -1.86
C ARG A 107 -10.62 8.56 -2.97
N ASP A 108 -10.08 9.76 -3.12
CA ASP A 108 -10.61 10.81 -4.01
C ASP A 108 -9.62 11.23 -5.13
N GLY A 109 -8.48 10.56 -5.23
CA GLY A 109 -7.45 10.82 -6.23
C GLY A 109 -6.68 12.14 -6.04
N ARG A 110 -6.91 12.87 -4.93
CA ARG A 110 -6.34 14.21 -4.69
C ARG A 110 -5.15 14.22 -3.71
N ALA A 111 -4.51 13.08 -3.48
CA ALA A 111 -3.39 12.97 -2.55
C ALA A 111 -2.26 13.94 -2.90
N MET A 112 -1.87 14.04 -4.19
CA MET A 112 -0.81 14.93 -4.63
C MET A 112 -1.15 16.41 -4.38
N GLU A 113 -2.39 16.82 -4.61
CA GLU A 113 -2.84 18.18 -4.32
C GLU A 113 -2.69 18.51 -2.83
N ARG A 114 -3.07 17.60 -1.94
CA ARG A 114 -2.90 17.77 -0.49
C ARG A 114 -1.44 17.89 -0.10
N VAL A 115 -0.59 17.02 -0.62
CA VAL A 115 0.87 17.07 -0.37
C VAL A 115 1.46 18.38 -0.86
N CYS A 116 1.16 18.81 -2.08
CA CYS A 116 1.65 20.07 -2.65
C CYS A 116 1.18 21.28 -1.82
N ASN A 117 -0.08 21.31 -1.40
CA ASN A 117 -0.60 22.37 -0.55
C ASN A 117 0.12 22.40 0.81
N TYR A 118 0.28 21.25 1.46
CA TYR A 118 0.97 21.13 2.73
C TYR A 118 2.42 21.66 2.66
N LEU A 119 3.19 21.20 1.67
CA LEU A 119 4.57 21.62 1.46
C LEU A 119 4.68 23.11 1.09
N SER A 120 3.77 23.64 0.27
CA SER A 120 3.73 25.05 -0.09
C SER A 120 3.47 25.92 1.12
N ARG A 121 2.54 25.53 2.00
CA ARG A 121 2.26 26.25 3.24
C ARG A 121 3.47 26.27 4.18
N ILE A 122 4.13 25.12 4.40
CA ILE A 122 5.37 25.06 5.19
C ILE A 122 6.41 26.03 4.62
N ASN A 123 6.62 26.00 3.30
CA ASN A 123 7.60 26.89 2.66
C ASN A 123 7.26 28.38 2.81
N GLN A 124 5.98 28.76 2.77
CA GLN A 124 5.55 30.13 3.04
C GLN A 124 5.90 30.57 4.47
N GLU A 125 5.61 29.74 5.47
CA GLU A 125 5.91 30.05 6.87
C GLU A 125 7.43 30.13 7.15
N LEU A 126 8.22 29.26 6.52
CA LEU A 126 9.68 29.34 6.59
C LEU A 126 10.22 30.65 5.97
N LYS A 127 9.66 31.08 4.83
CA LYS A 127 10.04 32.37 4.19
C LYS A 127 9.60 33.57 5.00
N SER A 128 8.55 33.46 5.82
CA SER A 128 8.14 34.54 6.75
C SER A 128 9.04 34.66 7.98
N GLY A 129 10.00 33.72 8.16
CA GLY A 129 10.95 33.75 9.26
C GLY A 129 10.58 32.84 10.45
N LEU A 130 9.53 31.99 10.33
CA LEU A 130 9.24 31.00 11.36
C LEU A 130 10.36 29.95 11.41
N SER A 131 10.63 29.43 12.61
CA SER A 131 11.47 28.25 12.73
C SER A 131 10.79 27.03 12.12
N ARG A 132 11.57 26.05 11.65
CA ARG A 132 11.05 24.81 11.05
C ARG A 132 10.03 24.11 11.95
N GLU A 133 10.33 23.99 13.23
CA GLU A 133 9.46 23.32 14.20
C GLU A 133 8.11 24.03 14.33
N LYS A 134 8.12 25.37 14.44
CA LYS A 134 6.89 26.17 14.53
C LYS A 134 6.07 26.09 13.24
N ALA A 135 6.72 26.17 12.08
CA ALA A 135 6.05 26.05 10.79
C ALA A 135 5.39 24.68 10.63
N LEU A 136 6.10 23.59 10.95
CA LEU A 136 5.55 22.22 10.88
C LEU A 136 4.36 22.05 11.82
N PHE A 137 4.48 22.53 13.07
CA PHE A 137 3.40 22.45 14.05
C PHE A 137 2.15 23.21 13.56
N LEU A 138 2.32 24.47 13.15
CA LEU A 138 1.21 25.31 12.67
C LEU A 138 0.48 24.66 11.49
N ILE A 139 1.23 24.19 10.50
CA ILE A 139 0.62 23.62 9.29
C ILE A 139 0.02 22.24 9.55
N ALA A 140 0.56 21.47 10.51
CA ALA A 140 -0.08 20.23 10.95
C ALA A 140 -1.45 20.50 11.61
N GLU A 141 -1.57 21.53 12.44
CA GLU A 141 -2.87 21.91 13.02
C GLU A 141 -3.85 22.41 11.94
N GLU A 142 -3.43 23.29 11.02
CA GLU A 142 -4.25 23.70 9.86
C GLU A 142 -4.74 22.48 9.05
N TYR A 143 -3.89 21.47 8.89
CA TYR A 143 -4.23 20.25 8.16
C TYR A 143 -5.30 19.44 8.90
N LYS A 144 -5.16 19.28 10.23
CA LYS A 144 -6.14 18.60 11.09
C LYS A 144 -7.51 19.28 11.02
N ASP A 145 -7.53 20.62 11.13
CA ASP A 145 -8.76 21.39 11.09
C ASP A 145 -9.47 21.27 9.73
N LYS A 146 -8.69 21.23 8.66
CA LYS A 146 -9.23 21.16 7.30
C LYS A 146 -9.70 19.76 6.89
N TRP A 147 -8.97 18.71 7.30
CA TRP A 147 -9.17 17.36 6.77
C TRP A 147 -9.66 16.34 7.79
N GLY A 148 -9.66 16.68 9.07
CA GLY A 148 -10.08 15.82 10.16
C GLY A 148 -8.91 15.18 10.92
N GLN A 149 -9.10 15.06 12.23
CA GLN A 149 -8.13 14.45 13.15
C GLN A 149 -7.92 12.96 12.87
N ASP A 150 -8.98 12.28 12.42
CA ASP A 150 -9.00 10.86 12.05
C ASP A 150 -8.16 10.52 10.81
N LYS A 151 -7.75 11.54 10.06
CA LYS A 151 -6.89 11.40 8.86
C LYS A 151 -5.39 11.48 9.18
N ILE A 152 -5.03 11.54 10.45
CA ILE A 152 -3.63 11.65 10.89
C ILE A 152 -3.25 10.40 11.66
N ILE A 153 -2.22 9.70 11.19
CA ILE A 153 -1.66 8.57 11.90
C ILE A 153 -0.77 9.14 13.01
N ASN A 154 -1.16 8.93 14.27
CA ASN A 154 -0.31 9.20 15.41
C ASN A 154 0.70 8.06 15.51
N THR A 155 1.98 8.36 15.25
CA THR A 155 3.10 7.43 15.37
C THR A 155 3.59 7.38 16.81
#